data_1919884b17f5406f84e7c9529ac650ad
#
_entry.id   1919884b17f5406f84e7c9529ac650ad
#
_cell.length_a   1.000
_cell.length_b   1.000
_cell.length_c   1.000
_cell.angle_alpha   90.00
_cell.angle_beta   90.00
_cell.angle_gamma   90.00
#
_symmetry.space_group_name_H-M   'P 1'
#
loop_
_entity.id
_entity.type
_entity.pdbx_description
1 polymer ?
#
loop_
_entity_poly.entity_id
_entity_poly.type
_entity_poly.pdbx_seq_one_letter_code
_entity_poly.pdbx_strand_id
1 'polypeptide(L)'
;MTLTSPRKTLQLRMWALFMFFFIPGLLMASWATRTPAIRDILSVSTAEMGIVLFGLSIGSMSGILCSAWLVKRFGTRAVIRTTMCCAVFGMVVLSIALWFASPVLFALGLTVFGGSFGSAEVAINVEGAAVEREMNKTVLPMMHGFYSLGTLAGAGVGMALTATGVTANLHILLAALVCIIPILTGIRAIPDGTGKNSADERSSAEKGLPFYRDFQLMLIGVVVLAMAFAEGSANDWLPLLVGGGHRLFAGGC
;
A
#
# COMPACT_ATOMS: atom_id res chain seq x y z
N MET A 1 8.55 28.66 -20.48
CA MET A 1 9.21 27.48 -19.89
C MET A 1 10.04 27.97 -18.73
N THR A 2 9.47 28.08 -17.52
CA THR A 2 10.14 28.61 -16.32
C THR A 2 11.13 27.54 -15.83
N LEU A 3 12.41 27.83 -15.93
CA LEU A 3 13.49 27.02 -15.36
C LEU A 3 13.33 27.03 -13.82
N THR A 4 12.67 26.00 -13.30
CA THR A 4 12.61 25.77 -11.86
C THR A 4 14.03 25.46 -11.37
N SER A 5 14.47 26.11 -10.28
CA SER A 5 15.80 25.86 -9.74
C SER A 5 15.94 24.36 -9.34
N PRO A 6 17.12 23.73 -9.48
CA PRO A 6 17.30 22.31 -9.13
C PRO A 6 16.80 21.96 -7.72
N ARG A 7 16.94 22.90 -6.79
CA ARG A 7 16.46 22.75 -5.40
C ARG A 7 14.93 22.68 -5.29
N LYS A 8 14.20 23.46 -6.12
CA LYS A 8 12.72 23.41 -6.16
C LYS A 8 12.23 22.09 -6.75
N THR A 9 12.89 21.59 -7.78
CA THR A 9 12.55 20.30 -8.39
C THR A 9 12.72 19.16 -7.40
N LEU A 10 13.79 19.14 -6.62
CA LEU A 10 14.05 18.14 -5.60
C LEU A 10 13.02 18.19 -4.46
N GLN A 11 12.63 19.39 -4.03
CA GLN A 11 11.56 19.58 -3.03
C GLN A 11 10.21 19.07 -3.53
N LEU A 12 9.84 19.36 -4.78
CA LEU A 12 8.59 18.85 -5.37
C LEU A 12 8.59 17.32 -5.46
N ARG A 13 9.71 16.71 -5.81
CA ARG A 13 9.90 15.27 -5.84
C ARG A 13 9.70 14.66 -4.45
N MET A 14 10.29 15.25 -3.41
CA MET A 14 10.13 14.85 -2.01
C MET A 14 8.65 14.91 -1.57
N TRP A 15 7.95 16.02 -1.85
CA TRP A 15 6.54 16.16 -1.50
C TRP A 15 5.64 15.17 -2.25
N ALA A 16 5.96 14.89 -3.51
CA ALA A 16 5.26 13.84 -4.27
C ALA A 16 5.45 12.47 -3.63
N LEU A 17 6.65 12.16 -3.12
CA LEU A 17 6.90 10.90 -2.42
C LEU A 17 6.14 10.81 -1.10
N PHE A 18 6.08 11.88 -0.30
CA PHE A 18 5.24 11.90 0.90
C PHE A 18 3.79 11.56 0.56
N MET A 19 3.26 12.11 -0.53
CA MET A 19 1.92 11.80 -0.99
C MET A 19 1.80 10.35 -1.47
N PHE A 20 2.81 9.81 -2.16
CA PHE A 20 2.81 8.41 -2.61
C PHE A 20 2.98 7.40 -1.47
N PHE A 21 3.50 7.79 -0.31
CA PHE A 21 3.43 7.01 0.91
C PHE A 21 2.07 7.15 1.61
N PHE A 22 1.49 8.34 1.62
CA PHE A 22 0.20 8.61 2.25
C PHE A 22 -0.97 7.86 1.57
N ILE A 23 -1.03 7.86 0.23
CA ILE A 23 -2.13 7.26 -0.54
C ILE A 23 -2.32 5.77 -0.25
N PRO A 24 -1.29 4.91 -0.29
CA PRO A 24 -1.45 3.49 0.05
C PRO A 24 -1.98 3.26 1.46
N GLY A 25 -1.53 4.04 2.44
CA GLY A 25 -2.03 3.98 3.81
C GLY A 25 -3.52 4.35 3.89
N LEU A 26 -3.92 5.43 3.22
CA LEU A 26 -5.32 5.86 3.13
C LEU A 26 -6.21 4.78 2.51
N LEU A 27 -5.81 4.24 1.35
CA LEU A 27 -6.58 3.23 0.65
C LEU A 27 -6.66 1.92 1.44
N MET A 28 -5.56 1.49 2.06
CA MET A 28 -5.52 0.29 2.91
C MET A 28 -6.50 0.41 4.07
N ALA A 29 -6.44 1.48 4.84
CA ALA A 29 -7.32 1.69 5.98
C ALA A 29 -8.78 1.90 5.57
N SER A 30 -9.06 2.47 4.40
CA SER A 30 -10.42 2.71 3.93
C SER A 30 -11.24 1.44 3.73
N TRP A 31 -10.66 0.35 3.23
CA TRP A 31 -11.38 -0.92 3.13
C TRP A 31 -11.22 -1.76 4.40
N ALA A 32 -10.06 -1.76 5.06
CA ALA A 32 -9.79 -2.57 6.25
C ALA A 32 -10.75 -2.24 7.40
N THR A 33 -11.04 -0.97 7.65
CA THR A 33 -12.02 -0.54 8.67
C THR A 33 -13.45 -0.98 8.37
N ARG A 34 -13.74 -1.34 7.13
CA ARG A 34 -15.04 -1.82 6.67
C ARG A 34 -15.16 -3.34 6.65
N THR A 35 -14.11 -4.08 7.04
CA THR A 35 -14.08 -5.55 6.99
C THR A 35 -15.30 -6.23 7.63
N PRO A 36 -15.85 -5.80 8.79
CA PRO A 36 -17.06 -6.39 9.33
C PRO A 36 -18.29 -6.21 8.42
N ALA A 37 -18.50 -5.00 7.89
CA ALA A 37 -19.60 -4.73 6.97
C ALA A 37 -19.42 -5.45 5.63
N ILE A 38 -18.18 -5.54 5.13
CA ILE A 38 -17.83 -6.29 3.91
C ILE A 38 -18.17 -7.76 4.08
N ARG A 39 -17.78 -8.39 5.19
CA ARG A 39 -18.12 -9.79 5.50
C ARG A 39 -19.62 -10.03 5.49
N ASP A 40 -20.39 -9.13 6.14
CA ASP A 40 -21.84 -9.24 6.21
C ASP A 40 -22.50 -9.07 4.82
N ILE A 41 -22.02 -8.13 3.98
CA ILE A 41 -22.48 -7.95 2.59
C ILE A 41 -22.19 -9.17 1.74
N LEU A 42 -20.98 -9.73 1.86
CA LEU A 42 -20.57 -10.91 1.11
C LEU A 42 -21.23 -12.20 1.63
N SER A 43 -21.90 -12.14 2.80
CA SER A 43 -22.57 -13.26 3.47
C SER A 43 -21.63 -14.45 3.71
N VAL A 44 -20.37 -14.19 4.06
CA VAL A 44 -19.34 -15.20 4.31
C VAL A 44 -19.07 -15.36 5.81
N SER A 45 -18.68 -16.56 6.22
CA SER A 45 -18.19 -16.85 7.55
C SER A 45 -16.83 -16.17 7.79
N THR A 46 -16.40 -16.09 9.05
CA THR A 46 -15.06 -15.55 9.40
C THR A 46 -13.92 -16.34 8.74
N ALA A 47 -14.07 -17.67 8.64
CA ALA A 47 -13.08 -18.52 7.99
C ALA A 47 -13.00 -18.26 6.48
N GLU A 48 -14.16 -18.15 5.80
CA GLU A 48 -14.22 -17.81 4.38
C GLU A 48 -13.69 -16.40 4.11
N MET A 49 -13.95 -15.44 5.02
CA MET A 49 -13.38 -14.10 4.91
C MET A 49 -11.84 -14.14 4.97
N GLY A 50 -11.25 -15.02 5.78
CA GLY A 50 -9.80 -15.27 5.77
C GLY A 50 -9.27 -15.72 4.41
N ILE A 51 -10.01 -16.58 3.70
CA ILE A 51 -9.66 -17.01 2.34
C ILE A 51 -9.75 -15.83 1.36
N VAL A 52 -10.77 -15.01 1.48
CA VAL A 52 -10.95 -13.81 0.64
C VAL A 52 -9.78 -12.82 0.87
N LEU A 53 -9.41 -12.58 2.14
CA LEU A 53 -8.29 -11.71 2.50
C LEU A 53 -6.93 -12.24 2.02
N PHE A 54 -6.80 -13.57 1.86
CA PHE A 54 -5.58 -14.19 1.33
C PHE A 54 -5.24 -13.71 -0.10
N GLY A 55 -6.24 -13.24 -0.86
CA GLY A 55 -6.03 -12.58 -2.14
C GLY A 55 -5.07 -11.38 -2.06
N LEU A 56 -5.16 -10.57 -0.99
CA LEU A 56 -4.24 -9.47 -0.74
C LEU A 56 -2.80 -9.97 -0.57
N SER A 57 -2.61 -11.03 0.20
CA SER A 57 -1.28 -11.60 0.48
C SER A 57 -0.64 -12.18 -0.78
N ILE A 58 -1.40 -12.92 -1.59
CA ILE A 58 -0.92 -13.45 -2.89
C ILE A 58 -0.52 -12.30 -3.81
N GLY A 59 -1.37 -11.28 -3.91
CA GLY A 59 -1.10 -10.10 -4.72
C GLY A 59 0.17 -9.41 -4.27
N SER A 60 0.26 -9.06 -2.99
CA SER A 60 1.38 -8.31 -2.41
C SER A 60 2.72 -9.04 -2.58
N MET A 61 2.75 -10.34 -2.28
CA MET A 61 3.94 -11.16 -2.48
C MET A 61 4.37 -11.18 -3.94
N SER A 62 3.42 -11.40 -4.87
CA SER A 62 3.70 -11.38 -6.30
C SER A 62 4.23 -10.03 -6.76
N GLY A 63 3.65 -8.95 -6.26
CA GLY A 63 4.07 -7.57 -6.53
C GLY A 63 5.51 -7.30 -6.06
N ILE A 64 5.83 -7.68 -4.84
CA ILE A 64 7.18 -7.52 -4.28
C ILE A 64 8.20 -8.31 -5.10
N LEU A 65 7.92 -9.58 -5.41
CA LEU A 65 8.82 -10.44 -6.18
C LEU A 65 9.08 -9.91 -7.60
N CYS A 66 8.08 -9.34 -8.26
CA CYS A 66 8.21 -8.76 -9.59
C CYS A 66 8.82 -7.35 -9.58
N SER A 67 8.78 -6.65 -8.45
CA SER A 67 9.11 -5.23 -8.34
C SER A 67 10.52 -4.89 -8.82
N ALA A 68 11.52 -5.68 -8.41
CA ALA A 68 12.92 -5.44 -8.77
C ALA A 68 13.13 -5.50 -10.29
N TRP A 69 12.52 -6.47 -10.96
CA TRP A 69 12.54 -6.59 -12.42
C TRP A 69 11.80 -5.43 -13.09
N LEU A 70 10.62 -5.05 -12.57
CA LEU A 70 9.83 -3.94 -13.10
C LEU A 70 10.60 -2.62 -13.00
N VAL A 71 11.20 -2.33 -11.85
CA VAL A 71 11.98 -1.10 -11.64
C VAL A 71 13.22 -1.08 -12.53
N LYS A 72 13.95 -2.19 -12.64
CA LYS A 72 15.11 -2.30 -13.53
C LYS A 72 14.72 -2.07 -14.99
N ARG A 73 13.58 -2.60 -15.44
CA ARG A 73 13.15 -2.54 -16.84
C ARG A 73 12.53 -1.20 -17.21
N PHE A 74 11.68 -0.64 -16.36
CA PHE A 74 10.84 0.52 -16.67
C PHE A 74 11.22 1.79 -15.91
N GLY A 75 11.96 1.67 -14.80
CA GLY A 75 12.28 2.76 -13.87
C GLY A 75 11.17 3.02 -12.86
N THR A 76 11.53 3.69 -11.76
CA THR A 76 10.62 3.96 -10.64
C THR A 76 9.38 4.74 -11.05
N ARG A 77 9.50 5.80 -11.86
CA ARG A 77 8.36 6.61 -12.30
C ARG A 77 7.28 5.81 -13.01
N ALA A 78 7.66 4.96 -13.96
CA ALA A 78 6.70 4.14 -14.69
C ALA A 78 6.03 3.12 -13.78
N VAL A 79 6.79 2.48 -12.87
CA VAL A 79 6.27 1.52 -11.91
C VAL A 79 5.31 2.20 -10.93
N ILE A 80 5.70 3.32 -10.30
CA ILE A 80 4.83 4.07 -9.37
C ILE A 80 3.53 4.47 -10.08
N ARG A 81 3.61 5.02 -11.29
CA ARG A 81 2.41 5.42 -12.04
C ARG A 81 1.46 4.25 -12.29
N THR A 82 1.97 3.15 -12.84
CA THR A 82 1.13 2.00 -13.17
C THR A 82 0.57 1.34 -11.93
N THR A 83 1.36 1.13 -10.89
CA THR A 83 0.90 0.50 -9.65
C THR A 83 -0.10 1.35 -8.90
N MET A 84 0.06 2.68 -8.83
CA MET A 84 -0.93 3.57 -8.22
C MET A 84 -2.26 3.54 -8.98
N CYS A 85 -2.22 3.56 -10.33
CA CYS A 85 -3.44 3.41 -11.14
C CYS A 85 -4.08 2.04 -10.94
N CYS A 86 -3.29 0.96 -10.88
CA CYS A 86 -3.80 -0.39 -10.61
C CYS A 86 -4.37 -0.52 -9.18
N ALA A 87 -3.80 0.17 -8.19
CA ALA A 87 -4.36 0.22 -6.83
C ALA A 87 -5.75 0.88 -6.82
N VAL A 88 -5.90 2.01 -7.48
CA VAL A 88 -7.21 2.68 -7.66
C VAL A 88 -8.18 1.74 -8.41
N PHE A 89 -7.74 1.09 -9.47
CA PHE A 89 -8.55 0.11 -10.19
C PHE A 89 -8.97 -1.07 -9.29
N GLY A 90 -8.05 -1.62 -8.50
CA GLY A 90 -8.35 -2.65 -7.50
C GLY A 90 -9.44 -2.20 -6.52
N MET A 91 -9.35 -0.98 -5.99
CA MET A 91 -10.39 -0.41 -5.11
C MET A 91 -11.76 -0.28 -5.81
N VAL A 92 -11.77 0.11 -7.09
CA VAL A 92 -13.02 0.14 -7.89
C VAL A 92 -13.60 -1.27 -8.03
N VAL A 93 -12.76 -2.27 -8.29
CA VAL A 93 -13.19 -3.69 -8.35
C VAL A 93 -13.76 -4.14 -7.00
N LEU A 94 -13.13 -3.77 -5.86
CA LEU A 94 -13.66 -4.05 -4.52
C LEU A 94 -15.05 -3.45 -4.32
N SER A 95 -15.25 -2.19 -4.72
CA SER A 95 -16.56 -1.54 -4.65
C SER A 95 -17.60 -2.27 -5.49
N ILE A 96 -17.28 -2.62 -6.74
CA ILE A 96 -18.16 -3.38 -7.64
C ILE A 96 -18.48 -4.75 -7.06
N ALA A 97 -17.49 -5.45 -6.47
CA ALA A 97 -17.69 -6.75 -5.85
C ALA A 97 -18.73 -6.69 -4.71
N LEU A 98 -18.76 -5.60 -3.94
CA LEU A 98 -19.77 -5.40 -2.89
C LEU A 98 -21.16 -5.11 -3.46
N TRP A 99 -21.26 -4.45 -4.62
CA TRP A 99 -22.54 -4.27 -5.31
C TRP A 99 -23.16 -5.61 -5.73
N PHE A 100 -22.34 -6.55 -6.18
CA PHE A 100 -22.77 -7.88 -6.60
C PHE A 100 -22.69 -8.92 -5.49
N ALA A 101 -22.33 -8.55 -4.26
CA ALA A 101 -22.10 -9.44 -3.12
C ALA A 101 -21.23 -10.67 -3.50
N SER A 102 -20.17 -10.46 -4.32
CA SER A 102 -19.35 -11.54 -4.86
C SER A 102 -18.01 -11.68 -4.11
N PRO A 103 -17.83 -12.74 -3.27
CA PRO A 103 -16.57 -12.97 -2.55
C PRO A 103 -15.38 -13.19 -3.50
N VAL A 104 -15.61 -13.87 -4.62
CA VAL A 104 -14.57 -14.16 -5.62
C VAL A 104 -14.08 -12.87 -6.27
N LEU A 105 -15.00 -11.99 -6.69
CA LEU A 105 -14.63 -10.72 -7.31
C LEU A 105 -13.92 -9.81 -6.29
N PHE A 106 -14.31 -9.87 -5.02
CA PHE A 106 -13.65 -9.14 -3.95
C PHE A 106 -12.22 -9.65 -3.74
N ALA A 107 -12.01 -10.97 -3.68
CA ALA A 107 -10.67 -11.57 -3.59
C ALA A 107 -9.77 -11.19 -4.77
N LEU A 108 -10.31 -11.18 -6.00
CA LEU A 108 -9.59 -10.73 -7.19
C LEU A 108 -9.22 -9.23 -7.10
N GLY A 109 -10.14 -8.40 -6.63
CA GLY A 109 -9.87 -6.98 -6.35
C GLY A 109 -8.75 -6.78 -5.34
N LEU A 110 -8.75 -7.56 -4.24
CA LEU A 110 -7.69 -7.57 -3.25
C LEU A 110 -6.35 -8.05 -3.84
N THR A 111 -6.36 -9.03 -4.74
CA THR A 111 -5.14 -9.50 -5.41
C THR A 111 -4.54 -8.41 -6.29
N VAL A 112 -5.35 -7.69 -7.05
CA VAL A 112 -4.90 -6.56 -7.87
C VAL A 112 -4.39 -5.42 -6.99
N PHE A 113 -5.12 -5.08 -5.94
CA PHE A 113 -4.73 -4.04 -4.99
C PHE A 113 -3.42 -4.40 -4.28
N GLY A 114 -3.31 -5.64 -3.75
CA GLY A 114 -2.11 -6.14 -3.09
C GLY A 114 -0.88 -6.15 -4.01
N GLY A 115 -1.02 -6.65 -5.25
CA GLY A 115 0.07 -6.65 -6.23
C GLY A 115 0.56 -5.25 -6.57
N SER A 116 -0.38 -4.32 -6.68
CA SER A 116 -0.08 -2.90 -6.87
C SER A 116 0.65 -2.31 -5.67
N PHE A 117 0.17 -2.59 -4.46
CA PHE A 117 0.74 -2.13 -3.20
C PHE A 117 2.17 -2.64 -3.03
N GLY A 118 2.42 -3.95 -3.13
CA GLY A 118 3.75 -4.54 -2.96
C GLY A 118 4.77 -4.03 -4.00
N SER A 119 4.35 -3.86 -5.26
CA SER A 119 5.24 -3.29 -6.28
C SER A 119 5.49 -1.80 -6.09
N ALA A 120 4.46 -1.04 -5.68
CA ALA A 120 4.57 0.39 -5.42
C ALA A 120 5.54 0.66 -4.27
N GLU A 121 5.41 -0.08 -3.18
CA GLU A 121 6.25 0.07 -1.98
C GLU A 121 7.74 -0.01 -2.33
N VAL A 122 8.16 -1.02 -3.08
CA VAL A 122 9.55 -1.14 -3.51
C VAL A 122 9.97 0.03 -4.39
N ALA A 123 9.15 0.42 -5.37
CA ALA A 123 9.49 1.51 -6.28
C ALA A 123 9.59 2.87 -5.58
N ILE A 124 8.69 3.17 -4.63
CA ILE A 124 8.70 4.42 -3.86
C ILE A 124 9.90 4.45 -2.91
N ASN A 125 10.26 3.32 -2.30
CA ASN A 125 11.45 3.23 -1.44
C ASN A 125 12.74 3.43 -2.25
N VAL A 126 12.86 2.86 -3.45
CA VAL A 126 14.02 3.11 -4.35
C VAL A 126 14.11 4.58 -4.73
N GLU A 127 12.99 5.22 -5.04
CA GLU A 127 12.93 6.64 -5.37
C GLU A 127 13.24 7.52 -4.15
N GLY A 128 12.72 7.15 -2.96
CA GLY A 128 13.00 7.82 -1.68
C GLY A 128 14.48 7.78 -1.32
N ALA A 129 15.12 6.62 -1.48
CA ALA A 129 16.57 6.48 -1.25
C ALA A 129 17.40 7.31 -2.24
N ALA A 130 16.93 7.53 -3.47
CA ALA A 130 17.57 8.42 -4.42
C ALA A 130 17.47 9.88 -3.95
N VAL A 131 16.30 10.31 -3.47
CA VAL A 131 16.10 11.65 -2.91
C VAL A 131 16.96 11.89 -1.67
N GLU A 132 17.07 10.90 -0.75
CA GLU A 132 17.97 10.99 0.42
C GLU A 132 19.42 11.27 0.02
N ARG A 133 19.91 10.51 -0.98
CA ARG A 133 21.28 10.69 -1.49
C ARG A 133 21.49 12.07 -2.10
N GLU A 134 20.54 12.55 -2.91
CA GLU A 134 20.61 13.87 -3.54
C GLU A 134 20.50 15.01 -2.52
N MET A 135 19.69 14.84 -1.46
CA MET A 135 19.52 15.82 -0.39
C MET A 135 20.61 15.78 0.67
N ASN A 136 21.37 14.69 0.75
CA ASN A 136 22.28 14.36 1.83
C ASN A 136 21.61 14.50 3.23
N LYS A 137 20.35 14.00 3.33
CA LYS A 137 19.52 14.05 4.54
C LYS A 137 18.62 12.82 4.59
N THR A 138 18.46 12.25 5.77
CA THR A 138 17.57 11.13 6.03
C THR A 138 16.11 11.59 5.98
N VAL A 139 15.35 11.17 4.98
CA VAL A 139 13.94 11.53 4.77
C VAL A 139 13.01 10.32 4.67
N LEU A 140 13.52 9.11 4.41
CA LEU A 140 12.73 7.88 4.32
C LEU A 140 11.89 7.59 5.58
N PRO A 141 12.41 7.70 6.81
CA PRO A 141 11.59 7.48 8.00
C PRO A 141 10.38 8.42 8.08
N MET A 142 10.55 9.67 7.66
CA MET A 142 9.45 10.64 7.59
C MET A 142 8.44 10.26 6.50
N MET A 143 8.90 9.73 5.35
CA MET A 143 8.02 9.21 4.30
C MET A 143 7.15 8.06 4.82
N HIS A 144 7.72 7.10 5.57
CA HIS A 144 6.96 6.04 6.25
C HIS A 144 5.98 6.59 7.30
N GLY A 145 6.34 7.68 7.99
CA GLY A 145 5.42 8.41 8.86
C GLY A 145 4.18 8.93 8.11
N PHE A 146 4.32 9.35 6.86
CA PHE A 146 3.18 9.73 6.00
C PHE A 146 2.29 8.55 5.63
N TYR A 147 2.83 7.34 5.48
CA TYR A 147 2.03 6.12 5.35
C TYR A 147 1.14 5.91 6.60
N SER A 148 1.73 6.00 7.79
CA SER A 148 0.99 5.90 9.06
C SER A 148 -0.05 7.01 9.22
N LEU A 149 0.25 8.23 8.78
CA LEU A 149 -0.72 9.33 8.73
C LEU A 149 -1.87 9.04 7.75
N GLY A 150 -1.56 8.42 6.61
CA GLY A 150 -2.55 7.95 5.63
C GLY A 150 -3.47 6.90 6.22
N THR A 151 -2.93 5.91 6.93
CA THR A 151 -3.76 4.88 7.61
C THR A 151 -4.65 5.49 8.68
N LEU A 152 -4.14 6.42 9.48
CA LEU A 152 -4.92 7.14 10.48
C LEU A 152 -6.06 7.95 9.84
N ALA A 153 -5.77 8.68 8.76
CA ALA A 153 -6.76 9.47 8.03
C ALA A 153 -7.84 8.56 7.40
N GLY A 154 -7.43 7.46 6.75
CA GLY A 154 -8.36 6.49 6.16
C GLY A 154 -9.26 5.83 7.20
N ALA A 155 -8.70 5.46 8.35
CA ALA A 155 -9.46 4.90 9.47
C ALA A 155 -10.46 5.93 10.04
N GLY A 156 -10.03 7.16 10.27
CA GLY A 156 -10.88 8.24 10.77
C GLY A 156 -12.05 8.55 9.83
N VAL A 157 -11.76 8.68 8.52
CA VAL A 157 -12.79 8.85 7.49
C VAL A 157 -13.72 7.63 7.45
N GLY A 158 -13.16 6.41 7.54
CA GLY A 158 -13.95 5.18 7.58
C GLY A 158 -14.93 5.13 8.75
N MET A 159 -14.51 5.50 9.96
CA MET A 159 -15.36 5.59 11.13
C MET A 159 -16.45 6.66 10.96
N ALA A 160 -16.08 7.87 10.51
CA ALA A 160 -17.04 8.96 10.31
C ALA A 160 -18.12 8.59 9.29
N LEU A 161 -17.73 8.00 8.14
CA LEU A 161 -18.66 7.56 7.11
C LEU A 161 -19.54 6.38 7.59
N THR A 162 -19.03 5.52 8.47
CA THR A 162 -19.85 4.47 9.12
C THR A 162 -20.91 5.09 10.01
N ALA A 163 -20.55 6.06 10.84
CA ALA A 163 -21.47 6.73 11.75
C ALA A 163 -22.59 7.49 11.01
N THR A 164 -22.32 7.97 9.78
CA THR A 164 -23.32 8.65 8.94
C THR A 164 -24.12 7.69 8.04
N GLY A 165 -23.93 6.37 8.18
CA GLY A 165 -24.70 5.37 7.42
C GLY A 165 -24.23 5.19 5.96
N VAL A 166 -23.09 5.77 5.56
CA VAL A 166 -22.54 5.58 4.23
C VAL A 166 -22.10 4.12 4.04
N THR A 167 -22.56 3.48 2.97
CA THR A 167 -22.28 2.08 2.68
C THR A 167 -20.80 1.82 2.37
N ALA A 168 -20.32 0.61 2.62
CA ALA A 168 -18.91 0.25 2.43
C ALA A 168 -18.46 0.39 0.96
N ASN A 169 -19.30 -0.02 0.00
CA ASN A 169 -19.03 0.10 -1.43
C ASN A 169 -18.83 1.56 -1.85
N LEU A 170 -19.71 2.48 -1.40
CA LEU A 170 -19.60 3.89 -1.73
C LEU A 170 -18.34 4.52 -1.09
N HIS A 171 -18.03 4.19 0.16
CA HIS A 171 -16.81 4.66 0.82
C HIS A 171 -15.55 4.25 0.06
N ILE A 172 -15.43 2.96 -0.29
CA ILE A 172 -14.27 2.41 -1.02
C ILE A 172 -14.13 3.09 -2.39
N LEU A 173 -15.25 3.32 -3.09
CA LEU A 173 -15.25 4.03 -4.37
C LEU A 173 -14.78 5.48 -4.24
N LEU A 174 -15.31 6.21 -3.26
CA LEU A 174 -14.92 7.59 -3.01
C LEU A 174 -13.44 7.71 -2.64
N ALA A 175 -12.92 6.82 -1.80
CA ALA A 175 -11.51 6.77 -1.46
C ALA A 175 -10.63 6.56 -2.70
N ALA A 176 -11.05 5.67 -3.62
CA ALA A 176 -10.36 5.45 -4.89
C ALA A 176 -10.35 6.72 -5.76
N LEU A 177 -11.51 7.35 -5.95
CA LEU A 177 -11.67 8.51 -6.83
C LEU A 177 -10.89 9.73 -6.35
N VAL A 178 -10.88 10.00 -5.04
CA VAL A 178 -10.14 11.12 -4.44
C VAL A 178 -8.63 11.00 -4.68
N CYS A 179 -8.09 9.78 -4.78
CA CYS A 179 -6.67 9.54 -5.01
C CYS A 179 -6.23 9.78 -6.46
N ILE A 180 -7.14 9.84 -7.44
CA ILE A 180 -6.78 9.98 -8.87
C ILE A 180 -6.00 11.27 -9.13
N ILE A 181 -6.52 12.41 -8.70
CA ILE A 181 -5.89 13.72 -8.96
C ILE A 181 -4.49 13.81 -8.33
N PRO A 182 -4.30 13.49 -7.03
CA PRO A 182 -2.98 13.46 -6.42
C PRO A 182 -1.99 12.54 -7.16
N ILE A 183 -2.42 11.35 -7.59
CA ILE A 183 -1.55 10.42 -8.34
C ILE A 183 -1.11 11.05 -9.66
N LEU A 184 -2.04 11.59 -10.46
CA LEU A 184 -1.75 12.17 -11.77
C LEU A 184 -0.88 13.42 -11.69
N THR A 185 -1.03 14.22 -10.65
CA THR A 185 -0.22 15.42 -10.44
C THR A 185 1.15 15.09 -9.85
N GLY A 186 1.21 14.23 -8.84
CA GLY A 186 2.45 13.86 -8.15
C GLY A 186 3.45 13.13 -9.03
N ILE A 187 2.96 12.27 -9.95
CA ILE A 187 3.86 11.52 -10.83
C ILE A 187 4.69 12.42 -11.76
N ARG A 188 4.23 13.64 -12.02
CA ARG A 188 4.95 14.60 -12.85
C ARG A 188 6.23 15.11 -12.19
N ALA A 189 6.30 15.03 -10.85
CA ALA A 189 7.47 15.43 -10.08
C ALA A 189 8.55 14.33 -9.99
N ILE A 190 8.22 13.08 -10.33
CA ILE A 190 9.17 11.96 -10.32
C ILE A 190 9.93 11.96 -11.65
N PRO A 191 11.28 11.99 -11.64
CA PRO A 191 12.09 11.96 -12.85
C PRO A 191 12.04 10.59 -13.54
N ASP A 192 12.33 10.59 -14.84
CA ASP A 192 12.48 9.35 -15.58
C ASP A 192 13.86 8.73 -15.35
N GLY A 193 13.92 7.42 -15.33
CA GLY A 193 15.17 6.66 -15.36
C GLY A 193 15.73 6.22 -14.01
N THR A 194 15.26 6.75 -12.88
CA THR A 194 15.69 6.26 -11.55
C THR A 194 15.46 4.74 -11.47
N GLY A 195 16.47 4.01 -10.99
CA GLY A 195 16.42 2.56 -10.81
C GLY A 195 16.73 1.72 -12.05
N LYS A 196 16.78 2.28 -13.27
CA LYS A 196 17.06 1.52 -14.51
C LYS A 196 18.47 0.92 -14.57
N ASN A 197 19.48 1.57 -13.99
CA ASN A 197 20.88 1.16 -14.10
C ASN A 197 21.52 0.77 -12.76
N SER A 198 20.77 0.84 -11.65
CA SER A 198 21.30 0.59 -10.30
C SER A 198 21.78 -0.85 -10.06
N ALA A 199 21.50 -1.78 -10.97
CA ALA A 199 21.95 -3.17 -10.85
C ALA A 199 23.35 -3.39 -11.40
N ASP A 200 23.78 -2.59 -12.38
CA ASP A 200 25.13 -2.74 -12.97
C ASP A 200 26.20 -2.10 -12.07
N GLU A 201 25.86 -1.02 -11.36
CA GLU A 201 26.75 -0.39 -10.37
C GLU A 201 26.93 -1.23 -9.10
N ARG A 202 25.91 -2.00 -8.67
CA ARG A 202 26.02 -2.91 -7.51
C ARG A 202 26.76 -4.20 -7.83
N SER A 203 26.80 -4.63 -9.08
CA SER A 203 27.56 -5.82 -9.48
C SER A 203 29.09 -5.60 -9.47
N SER A 204 29.52 -4.34 -9.50
CA SER A 204 30.93 -3.95 -9.44
C SER A 204 31.44 -3.63 -8.04
N ALA A 205 30.54 -3.37 -7.09
CA ALA A 205 30.85 -3.06 -5.70
C ALA A 205 30.32 -4.19 -4.80
N GLU A 206 31.25 -4.95 -4.27
CA GLU A 206 31.05 -5.98 -3.24
C GLU A 206 30.48 -7.34 -3.73
N LYS A 207 31.39 -8.30 -3.84
CA LYS A 207 31.10 -9.71 -3.56
C LYS A 207 30.81 -9.83 -2.05
N GLY A 208 29.66 -9.34 -1.61
CA GLY A 208 29.16 -9.55 -0.27
C GLY A 208 29.00 -11.03 0.01
N LEU A 209 29.14 -11.43 1.27
CA LEU A 209 28.81 -12.79 1.72
C LEU A 209 27.39 -13.15 1.25
N PRO A 210 27.13 -14.41 0.84
CA PRO A 210 25.75 -14.83 0.55
C PRO A 210 24.87 -14.50 1.75
N PHE A 211 23.69 -13.96 1.52
CA PHE A 211 22.77 -13.41 2.52
C PHE A 211 22.56 -14.37 3.73
N TYR A 212 22.56 -15.69 3.49
CA TYR A 212 22.43 -16.73 4.53
C TYR A 212 23.69 -16.91 5.42
N ARG A 213 24.79 -16.25 5.10
CA ARG A 213 26.03 -16.23 5.91
C ARG A 213 26.23 -14.93 6.69
N ASP A 214 25.42 -13.93 6.41
CA ASP A 214 25.42 -12.68 7.17
C ASP A 214 24.39 -12.77 8.31
N PHE A 215 24.88 -13.08 9.50
CA PHE A 215 24.03 -13.23 10.70
C PHE A 215 23.27 -11.93 11.02
N GLN A 216 23.87 -10.77 10.79
CA GLN A 216 23.22 -9.49 11.06
C GLN A 216 22.06 -9.27 10.09
N LEU A 217 22.25 -9.57 8.81
CA LEU A 217 21.20 -9.47 7.80
C LEU A 217 20.06 -10.47 8.06
N MET A 218 20.38 -11.69 8.49
CA MET A 218 19.38 -12.68 8.90
C MET A 218 18.58 -12.21 10.14
N LEU A 219 19.24 -11.64 11.14
CA LEU A 219 18.58 -11.12 12.34
C LEU A 219 17.62 -9.98 12.00
N ILE A 220 18.05 -9.05 11.14
CA ILE A 220 17.18 -7.98 10.62
C ILE A 220 15.97 -8.58 9.89
N GLY A 221 16.17 -9.61 9.06
CA GLY A 221 15.10 -10.31 8.37
C GLY A 221 14.07 -10.91 9.33
N VAL A 222 14.52 -11.55 10.40
CA VAL A 222 13.64 -12.12 11.45
C VAL A 222 12.84 -11.03 12.16
N VAL A 223 13.47 -9.92 12.53
CA VAL A 223 12.78 -8.79 13.18
C VAL A 223 11.72 -8.20 12.25
N VAL A 224 12.07 -7.95 10.98
CA VAL A 224 11.12 -7.44 9.97
C VAL A 224 9.96 -8.41 9.77
N LEU A 225 10.23 -9.71 9.69
CA LEU A 225 9.19 -10.74 9.56
C LEU A 225 8.24 -10.75 10.76
N ALA A 226 8.76 -10.68 11.98
CA ALA A 226 7.95 -10.64 13.20
C ALA A 226 7.07 -9.40 13.27
N MET A 227 7.61 -8.22 12.91
CA MET A 227 6.85 -6.97 12.85
C MET A 227 5.77 -7.01 11.75
N ALA A 228 6.10 -7.48 10.55
CA ALA A 228 5.14 -7.61 9.45
C ALA A 228 4.01 -8.60 9.81
N PHE A 229 4.32 -9.70 10.50
CA PHE A 229 3.32 -10.64 10.99
C PHE A 229 2.39 -10.00 12.02
N ALA A 230 2.94 -9.25 12.99
CA ALA A 230 2.15 -8.58 14.02
C ALA A 230 1.24 -7.49 13.39
N GLU A 231 1.77 -6.68 12.48
CA GLU A 231 1.00 -5.64 11.77
C GLU A 231 -0.09 -6.24 10.88
N GLY A 232 0.23 -7.24 10.07
CA GLY A 232 -0.74 -7.91 9.20
C GLY A 232 -1.86 -8.55 10.02
N SER A 233 -1.52 -9.27 11.10
CA SER A 233 -2.52 -9.88 11.99
C SER A 233 -3.43 -8.84 12.63
N ALA A 234 -2.89 -7.70 13.05
CA ALA A 234 -3.68 -6.63 13.64
C ALA A 234 -4.62 -5.99 12.60
N ASN A 235 -4.12 -5.68 11.41
CA ASN A 235 -4.92 -5.06 10.35
C ASN A 235 -6.07 -5.96 9.86
N ASP A 236 -5.82 -7.25 9.72
CA ASP A 236 -6.79 -8.18 9.13
C ASP A 236 -7.81 -8.69 10.17
N TRP A 237 -7.38 -8.96 11.40
CA TRP A 237 -8.21 -9.67 12.37
C TRP A 237 -8.78 -8.80 13.47
N LEU A 238 -8.12 -7.69 13.87
CA LEU A 238 -8.61 -6.83 14.95
C LEU A 238 -10.01 -6.26 14.67
N PRO A 239 -10.34 -5.76 13.46
CA PRO A 239 -11.68 -5.26 13.15
C PRO A 239 -12.75 -6.34 13.28
N LEU A 240 -12.43 -7.60 12.93
CA LEU A 240 -13.36 -8.74 13.04
C LEU A 240 -13.59 -9.15 14.49
N LEU A 241 -12.54 -9.15 15.32
CA LEU A 241 -12.63 -9.49 16.74
C LEU A 241 -13.43 -8.45 17.51
N VAL A 242 -13.19 -7.17 17.30
CA VAL A 242 -13.91 -6.08 17.97
C VAL A 242 -15.37 -6.05 17.53
N GLY A 243 -15.66 -6.21 16.25
CA GLY A 243 -17.03 -6.26 15.71
C GLY A 243 -17.82 -7.49 16.19
N GLY A 244 -17.16 -8.64 16.39
CA GLY A 244 -17.77 -9.85 16.96
C GLY A 244 -18.07 -9.74 18.46
N GLY A 245 -17.19 -9.09 19.21
CA GLY A 245 -17.34 -8.90 20.67
C GLY A 245 -18.58 -8.11 21.07
N HIS A 246 -18.94 -7.07 20.33
CA HIS A 246 -20.15 -6.29 20.58
C HIS A 246 -21.45 -7.10 20.47
N ARG A 247 -21.51 -8.13 19.63
CA ARG A 247 -22.69 -9.00 19.49
C ARG A 247 -22.83 -9.99 20.66
N LEU A 248 -21.73 -10.38 21.30
CA LEU A 248 -21.76 -11.28 22.46
C LEU A 248 -22.25 -10.57 23.73
N PHE A 249 -21.98 -9.27 23.88
CA PHE A 249 -22.44 -8.49 25.00
C PHE A 249 -23.86 -7.91 24.82
N ALA A 250 -24.34 -7.78 23.59
CA ALA A 250 -25.71 -7.30 23.31
C ALA A 250 -26.78 -8.42 23.37
N GLY A 251 -26.41 -9.68 23.44
CA GLY A 251 -27.31 -10.84 23.54
C GLY A 251 -27.57 -11.33 24.97
N GLY A 252 -27.12 -10.63 25.99
CA GLY A 252 -27.18 -10.99 27.40
C GLY A 252 -28.10 -10.10 28.26
N CYS A 253 -29.24 -9.64 27.71
CA CYS A 253 -30.32 -8.98 28.50
C CYS A 253 -31.67 -9.55 28.10
#